data_ca2a674b88f11bbbeccc3c8abd8bf43b
#
_entry.id   ca2a674b88f11bbbeccc3c8abd8bf43b
#
_cell.length_a   1.000
_cell.length_b   1.000
_cell.length_c   1.000
_cell.angle_alpha   90.00
_cell.angle_beta   90.00
_cell.angle_gamma   90.00
#
_symmetry.space_group_name_H-M   'P 1'
#
loop_
_entity.id
_entity.type
_entity.pdbx_description
1 polymer ?
#
loop_
_entity_poly.entity_id
_entity_poly.type
_entity_poly.pdbx_seq_one_letter_code
_entity_poly.pdbx_strand_id
1 'polypeptide(L)'
;IGIHDGVDFLHSGTVRRVDAEGVRGILDQDAIALLSPLGYSPAGEIFSVSASEVAEKVAVAIGADKLIFLDRQPGLHAADGELIRQCTIDSAWALDIVDAEQQRLRDSACRSCTNGVARSHLLSYEREGALLEELFTHDGSGTLIAQNPYEQARSANINDIASIVEVIRPLED
;
A
#
# COMPACT_ATOMS: atom_id res chain seq x y z
N ILE A 1 -24.19 -3.28 -5.89
CA ILE A 1 -24.13 -2.05 -6.72
C ILE A 1 -25.33 -1.99 -7.65
N GLY A 2 -25.79 -3.09 -8.21
CA GLY A 2 -26.87 -3.07 -9.19
C GLY A 2 -26.44 -2.52 -10.56
N ILE A 3 -27.32 -1.80 -11.24
CA ILE A 3 -27.04 -1.22 -12.56
C ILE A 3 -26.33 0.13 -12.40
N HIS A 4 -25.17 0.26 -13.02
CA HIS A 4 -24.40 1.50 -13.09
C HIS A 4 -23.98 1.75 -14.55
N ASP A 5 -24.26 2.94 -15.09
CA ASP A 5 -24.00 3.32 -16.48
C ASP A 5 -24.55 2.31 -17.52
N GLY A 6 -25.71 1.70 -17.23
CA GLY A 6 -26.37 0.72 -18.10
C GLY A 6 -25.79 -0.69 -18.03
N VAL A 7 -24.79 -0.93 -17.18
CA VAL A 7 -24.20 -2.25 -16.92
C VAL A 7 -24.72 -2.81 -15.61
N ASP A 8 -25.24 -4.03 -15.64
CA ASP A 8 -25.64 -4.74 -14.43
C ASP A 8 -24.43 -5.44 -13.80
N PHE A 9 -23.99 -4.94 -12.64
CA PHE A 9 -22.89 -5.50 -11.89
C PHE A 9 -23.26 -6.70 -11.01
N LEU A 10 -24.50 -7.14 -11.04
CA LEU A 10 -25.00 -8.31 -10.31
C LEU A 10 -24.58 -8.27 -8.82
N HIS A 11 -23.82 -9.27 -8.38
CA HIS A 11 -23.30 -9.40 -7.03
C HIS A 11 -21.91 -8.77 -6.83
N SER A 12 -21.57 -7.74 -7.61
CA SER A 12 -20.36 -6.94 -7.37
C SER A 12 -20.70 -5.76 -6.45
N GLY A 13 -19.82 -5.49 -5.50
CA GLY A 13 -20.02 -4.47 -4.48
C GLY A 13 -18.78 -3.60 -4.25
N THR A 14 -18.95 -2.61 -3.39
CA THR A 14 -17.85 -1.80 -2.83
C THR A 14 -17.83 -1.92 -1.31
N VAL A 15 -16.67 -1.79 -0.72
CA VAL A 15 -16.49 -1.87 0.73
C VAL A 15 -16.99 -0.57 1.38
N ARG A 16 -18.07 -0.64 2.14
CA ARG A 16 -18.65 0.50 2.87
C ARG A 16 -18.16 0.60 4.30
N ARG A 17 -17.94 -0.54 4.95
CA ARG A 17 -17.53 -0.63 6.34
C ARG A 17 -16.64 -1.86 6.55
N VAL A 18 -15.65 -1.71 7.41
CA VAL A 18 -14.78 -2.79 7.89
C VAL A 18 -15.06 -2.99 9.37
N ASP A 19 -15.12 -4.23 9.80
CA ASP A 19 -15.12 -4.60 11.22
C ASP A 19 -13.66 -4.56 11.74
N ALA A 20 -13.20 -3.35 12.04
CA ALA A 20 -11.83 -3.13 12.50
C ALA A 20 -11.57 -3.76 13.89
N GLU A 21 -12.58 -3.80 14.76
CA GLU A 21 -12.46 -4.41 16.09
C GLU A 21 -12.27 -5.92 15.97
N GLY A 22 -13.06 -6.58 15.11
CA GLY A 22 -12.92 -8.00 14.85
C GLY A 22 -11.55 -8.37 14.29
N VAL A 23 -11.05 -7.57 13.32
CA VAL A 23 -9.70 -7.78 12.76
C VAL A 23 -8.62 -7.58 13.82
N ARG A 24 -8.66 -6.49 14.60
CA ARG A 24 -7.70 -6.24 15.69
C ARG A 24 -7.73 -7.33 16.73
N GLY A 25 -8.91 -7.81 17.12
CA GLY A 25 -9.05 -8.89 18.10
C GLY A 25 -8.40 -10.21 17.67
N ILE A 26 -8.25 -10.45 16.35
CA ILE A 26 -7.46 -11.58 15.83
C ILE A 26 -5.97 -11.29 15.94
N LEU A 27 -5.55 -10.08 15.53
CA LEU A 27 -4.15 -9.66 15.54
C LEU A 27 -3.58 -9.58 16.96
N ASP A 28 -4.36 -9.13 17.93
CA ASP A 28 -3.99 -9.04 19.36
C ASP A 28 -3.73 -10.41 20.02
N GLN A 29 -4.09 -11.50 19.35
CA GLN A 29 -3.80 -12.87 19.76
C GLN A 29 -2.54 -13.45 19.06
N ASP A 30 -1.69 -12.61 18.50
CA ASP A 30 -0.53 -12.99 17.69
C ASP A 30 -0.90 -13.89 16.48
N ALA A 31 -2.13 -13.78 15.99
CA ALA A 31 -2.64 -14.53 14.86
C ALA A 31 -2.60 -13.70 13.56
N ILE A 32 -2.72 -14.38 12.43
CA ILE A 32 -2.83 -13.76 11.11
C ILE A 32 -4.30 -13.70 10.71
N ALA A 33 -4.82 -12.50 10.43
CA ALA A 33 -6.16 -12.32 9.90
C ALA A 33 -6.16 -12.51 8.38
N LEU A 34 -6.73 -13.60 7.88
CA LEU A 34 -6.92 -13.84 6.44
C LEU A 34 -8.31 -13.37 6.01
N LEU A 35 -8.36 -12.41 5.09
CA LEU A 35 -9.59 -11.81 4.58
C LEU A 35 -9.80 -12.16 3.11
N SER A 36 -11.00 -12.60 2.76
CA SER A 36 -11.40 -12.83 1.36
C SER A 36 -11.97 -11.56 0.73
N PRO A 37 -11.94 -11.42 -0.63
CA PRO A 37 -12.55 -10.29 -1.33
C PRO A 37 -14.08 -10.46 -1.45
N LEU A 38 -14.73 -10.69 -0.31
CA LEU A 38 -16.17 -10.85 -0.18
C LEU A 38 -16.71 -9.86 0.84
N GLY A 39 -17.86 -9.27 0.53
CA GLY A 39 -18.62 -8.42 1.43
C GLY A 39 -20.02 -8.97 1.67
N TYR A 40 -20.64 -8.55 2.78
CA TYR A 40 -22.00 -8.89 3.12
C TYR A 40 -22.86 -7.63 3.20
N SER A 41 -24.06 -7.69 2.61
CA SER A 41 -25.04 -6.64 2.84
C SER A 41 -25.68 -6.79 4.24
N PRO A 42 -26.36 -5.75 4.75
CA PRO A 42 -27.15 -5.88 5.99
C PRO A 42 -28.23 -6.96 5.93
N ALA A 43 -28.67 -7.34 4.73
CA ALA A 43 -29.63 -8.43 4.51
C ALA A 43 -28.97 -9.82 4.44
N GLY A 44 -27.64 -9.91 4.55
CA GLY A 44 -26.88 -11.17 4.49
C GLY A 44 -26.55 -11.65 3.08
N GLU A 45 -26.77 -10.82 2.06
CA GLU A 45 -26.38 -11.15 0.68
C GLU A 45 -24.86 -11.00 0.51
N ILE A 46 -24.27 -11.91 -0.27
CA ILE A 46 -22.84 -11.94 -0.53
C ILE A 46 -22.52 -11.18 -1.82
N PHE A 47 -21.51 -10.33 -1.76
CA PHE A 47 -21.00 -9.56 -2.90
C PHE A 47 -19.51 -9.81 -3.11
N SER A 48 -19.09 -9.94 -4.35
CA SER A 48 -17.69 -9.88 -4.73
C SER A 48 -17.24 -8.42 -4.68
N VAL A 49 -16.10 -8.17 -4.04
CA VAL A 49 -15.48 -6.84 -3.94
C VAL A 49 -14.04 -6.91 -4.43
N SER A 50 -13.47 -5.77 -4.82
CA SER A 50 -12.08 -5.74 -5.26
C SER A 50 -11.13 -6.08 -4.09
N ALA A 51 -10.18 -6.99 -4.31
CA ALA A 51 -9.17 -7.34 -3.30
C ALA A 51 -8.32 -6.14 -2.90
N SER A 52 -7.95 -5.27 -3.85
CA SER A 52 -7.22 -4.04 -3.58
C SER A 52 -8.02 -3.04 -2.75
N GLU A 53 -9.34 -2.95 -2.99
CA GLU A 53 -10.23 -2.11 -2.19
C GLU A 53 -10.39 -2.66 -0.76
N VAL A 54 -10.52 -3.98 -0.59
CA VAL A 54 -10.55 -4.61 0.75
C VAL A 54 -9.26 -4.31 1.49
N ALA A 55 -8.10 -4.53 0.85
CA ALA A 55 -6.80 -4.26 1.44
C ALA A 55 -6.64 -2.79 1.87
N GLU A 56 -7.00 -1.83 0.99
CA GLU A 56 -7.01 -0.40 1.28
C GLU A 56 -7.87 -0.07 2.51
N LYS A 57 -9.15 -0.49 2.48
CA LYS A 57 -10.11 -0.15 3.54
C LYS A 57 -9.76 -0.79 4.88
N VAL A 58 -9.26 -2.03 4.87
CA VAL A 58 -8.83 -2.72 6.07
C VAL A 58 -7.57 -2.06 6.64
N ALA A 59 -6.55 -1.82 5.83
CA ALA A 59 -5.31 -1.18 6.28
C ALA A 59 -5.58 0.18 6.96
N VAL A 60 -6.41 1.01 6.33
CA VAL A 60 -6.83 2.30 6.90
C VAL A 60 -7.60 2.10 8.21
N ALA A 61 -8.58 1.18 8.25
CA ALA A 61 -9.43 0.97 9.42
C ALA A 61 -8.68 0.45 10.65
N ILE A 62 -7.65 -0.38 10.45
CA ILE A 62 -6.82 -0.89 11.56
C ILE A 62 -5.63 0.02 11.90
N GLY A 63 -5.35 1.04 11.08
CA GLY A 63 -4.19 1.91 11.24
C GLY A 63 -2.88 1.20 10.93
N ALA A 64 -2.84 0.45 9.82
CA ALA A 64 -1.63 -0.27 9.43
C ALA A 64 -0.49 0.70 9.06
N ASP A 65 0.72 0.38 9.48
CA ASP A 65 1.91 1.17 9.11
C ASP A 65 2.28 1.01 7.64
N LYS A 66 2.07 -0.20 7.11
CA LYS A 66 2.43 -0.55 5.73
C LYS A 66 1.30 -1.33 5.07
N LEU A 67 1.08 -1.06 3.79
CA LEU A 67 0.22 -1.85 2.91
C LEU A 67 1.06 -2.35 1.74
N ILE A 68 1.03 -3.66 1.49
CA ILE A 68 1.81 -4.28 0.43
C ILE A 68 0.86 -4.94 -0.55
N PHE A 69 0.92 -4.51 -1.80
CA PHE A 69 0.23 -5.13 -2.91
C PHE A 69 1.21 -6.04 -3.66
N LEU A 70 0.79 -7.28 -3.88
CA LEU A 70 1.52 -8.24 -4.71
C LEU A 70 0.79 -8.38 -6.04
N ASP A 71 1.46 -8.03 -7.12
CA ASP A 71 0.96 -8.11 -8.49
C ASP A 71 1.95 -8.88 -9.37
N ARG A 72 1.61 -9.09 -10.63
CA ARG A 72 2.55 -9.63 -11.63
C ARG A 72 3.69 -8.66 -11.90
N GLN A 73 3.36 -7.38 -12.03
CA GLN A 73 4.34 -6.32 -12.30
C GLN A 73 5.09 -5.93 -11.03
N PRO A 74 6.38 -5.57 -11.13
CA PRO A 74 7.19 -5.23 -9.96
C PRO A 74 6.84 -3.87 -9.33
N GLY A 75 5.94 -3.11 -9.91
CA GLY A 75 5.56 -1.78 -9.46
C GLY A 75 5.17 -0.84 -10.61
N LEU A 76 5.27 0.45 -10.39
CA LEU A 76 4.96 1.48 -11.36
C LEU A 76 6.17 1.78 -12.25
N HIS A 77 5.90 2.05 -13.53
CA HIS A 77 6.93 2.36 -14.50
C HIS A 77 6.77 3.80 -15.03
N ALA A 78 7.88 4.44 -15.27
CA ALA A 78 7.93 5.72 -15.96
C ALA A 78 7.66 5.55 -17.47
N ALA A 79 7.47 6.64 -18.17
CA ALA A 79 7.18 6.63 -19.61
C ALA A 79 8.27 5.96 -20.48
N ASP A 80 9.50 5.92 -20.01
CA ASP A 80 10.64 5.24 -20.62
C ASP A 80 10.71 3.74 -20.29
N GLY A 81 9.79 3.23 -19.44
CA GLY A 81 9.72 1.85 -19.02
C GLY A 81 10.60 1.52 -17.80
N GLU A 82 11.29 2.48 -17.20
CA GLU A 82 12.06 2.25 -15.98
C GLU A 82 11.14 2.10 -14.76
N LEU A 83 11.50 1.19 -13.86
CA LEU A 83 10.77 0.97 -12.61
C LEU A 83 10.98 2.16 -11.66
N ILE A 84 9.89 2.77 -11.24
CA ILE A 84 9.90 3.84 -10.24
C ILE A 84 10.05 3.20 -8.86
N ARG A 85 11.22 3.31 -8.27
CA ARG A 85 11.51 2.73 -6.94
C ARG A 85 10.74 3.42 -5.82
N GLN A 86 10.58 4.72 -5.93
CA GLN A 86 9.90 5.53 -4.93
C GLN A 86 9.22 6.73 -5.56
N CYS A 87 8.02 7.05 -5.10
CA CYS A 87 7.32 8.27 -5.48
C CYS A 87 6.42 8.79 -4.36
N THR A 88 6.10 10.07 -4.46
CA THR A 88 5.06 10.68 -3.62
C THR A 88 3.68 10.34 -4.16
N ILE A 89 2.65 10.53 -3.34
CA ILE A 89 1.25 10.37 -3.75
C ILE A 89 0.95 11.20 -5.00
N ASP A 90 1.35 12.48 -5.01
CA ASP A 90 1.10 13.39 -6.13
C ASP A 90 1.80 12.94 -7.40
N SER A 91 3.06 12.48 -7.29
CA SER A 91 3.80 11.94 -8.42
C SER A 91 3.18 10.66 -8.96
N ALA A 92 2.69 9.78 -8.07
CA ALA A 92 2.01 8.55 -8.48
C ALA A 92 0.68 8.84 -9.20
N TRP A 93 -0.09 9.83 -8.75
CA TRP A 93 -1.32 10.26 -9.43
C TRP A 93 -1.07 10.87 -10.81
N ALA A 94 0.07 11.51 -11.01
CA ALA A 94 0.45 12.13 -12.28
C ALA A 94 0.91 11.11 -13.35
N LEU A 95 1.14 9.84 -12.98
CA LEU A 95 1.56 8.81 -13.93
C LEU A 95 0.41 8.42 -14.87
N ASP A 96 0.70 8.43 -16.16
CA ASP A 96 -0.22 7.92 -17.18
C ASP A 96 -0.05 6.40 -17.29
N ILE A 97 -0.94 5.65 -16.65
CA ILE A 97 -0.92 4.19 -16.61
C ILE A 97 -2.05 3.68 -17.50
N VAL A 98 -1.70 2.92 -18.53
CA VAL A 98 -2.67 2.37 -19.49
C VAL A 98 -3.36 1.11 -18.95
N ASP A 99 -2.64 0.29 -18.19
CA ASP A 99 -3.18 -0.95 -17.64
C ASP A 99 -4.16 -0.67 -16.48
N ALA A 100 -5.41 -1.16 -16.64
CA ALA A 100 -6.48 -0.89 -15.70
C ALA A 100 -6.27 -1.55 -14.31
N GLU A 101 -5.57 -2.68 -14.24
CA GLU A 101 -5.22 -3.34 -12.99
C GLU A 101 -4.19 -2.52 -12.22
N GLN A 102 -3.12 -2.11 -12.89
CA GLN A 102 -2.11 -1.23 -12.31
C GLN A 102 -2.68 0.12 -11.87
N GLN A 103 -3.62 0.69 -12.65
CA GLN A 103 -4.33 1.89 -12.21
C GLN A 103 -5.05 1.67 -10.88
N ARG A 104 -5.79 0.56 -10.75
CA ARG A 104 -6.51 0.25 -9.51
C ARG A 104 -5.57 0.08 -8.32
N LEU A 105 -4.45 -0.61 -8.52
CA LEU A 105 -3.44 -0.82 -7.47
C LEU A 105 -2.81 0.52 -7.05
N ARG A 106 -2.36 1.34 -8.01
CA ARG A 106 -1.86 2.68 -7.76
C ARG A 106 -2.89 3.52 -6.98
N ASP A 107 -4.13 3.52 -7.45
CA ASP A 107 -5.19 4.32 -6.84
C ASP A 107 -5.49 3.87 -5.40
N SER A 108 -5.53 2.57 -5.16
CA SER A 108 -5.71 2.03 -3.80
C SER A 108 -4.50 2.32 -2.90
N ALA A 109 -3.29 2.23 -3.43
CA ALA A 109 -2.07 2.58 -2.70
C ALA A 109 -2.02 4.08 -2.35
N CYS A 110 -2.34 4.96 -3.28
CA CYS A 110 -2.39 6.39 -3.05
C CYS A 110 -3.48 6.76 -2.03
N ARG A 111 -4.71 6.19 -2.17
CA ARG A 111 -5.80 6.45 -1.23
C ARG A 111 -5.49 5.94 0.17
N SER A 112 -4.83 4.78 0.31
CA SER A 112 -4.44 4.27 1.61
C SER A 112 -3.46 5.22 2.32
N CYS A 113 -2.45 5.72 1.59
CA CYS A 113 -1.49 6.68 2.14
C CYS A 113 -2.14 8.03 2.47
N THR A 114 -3.07 8.52 1.63
CA THR A 114 -3.84 9.73 1.92
C THR A 114 -4.69 9.59 3.19
N ASN A 115 -5.18 8.38 3.49
CA ASN A 115 -6.05 8.09 4.63
C ASN A 115 -5.30 7.52 5.86
N GLY A 116 -3.98 7.66 5.93
CA GLY A 116 -3.22 7.43 7.16
C GLY A 116 -2.29 6.22 7.19
N VAL A 117 -2.27 5.38 6.16
CA VAL A 117 -1.21 4.37 6.01
C VAL A 117 0.10 5.07 5.67
N ALA A 118 1.15 4.85 6.46
CA ALA A 118 2.40 5.58 6.26
C ALA A 118 3.06 5.27 4.91
N ARG A 119 2.97 4.03 4.44
CA ARG A 119 3.63 3.55 3.22
C ARG A 119 2.82 2.49 2.53
N SER A 120 2.75 2.56 1.19
CA SER A 120 2.21 1.49 0.35
C SER A 120 3.26 1.02 -0.63
N HIS A 121 3.39 -0.30 -0.75
CA HIS A 121 4.38 -0.94 -1.61
C HIS A 121 3.67 -1.75 -2.70
N LEU A 122 4.18 -1.67 -3.91
CA LEU A 122 3.75 -2.47 -5.06
C LEU A 122 4.90 -3.39 -5.45
N LEU A 123 4.73 -4.70 -5.32
CA LEU A 123 5.78 -5.72 -5.53
C LEU A 123 5.32 -6.78 -6.52
N SER A 124 6.28 -7.48 -7.15
CA SER A 124 5.95 -8.65 -7.94
C SER A 124 5.93 -9.93 -7.10
N TYR A 125 4.86 -10.72 -7.24
CA TYR A 125 4.84 -12.09 -6.71
C TYR A 125 5.63 -13.09 -7.59
N GLU A 126 5.96 -12.71 -8.84
CA GLU A 126 6.77 -13.56 -9.74
C GLU A 126 8.27 -13.53 -9.38
N ARG A 127 8.70 -12.52 -8.61
CA ARG A 127 10.09 -12.41 -8.17
C ARG A 127 10.26 -13.07 -6.82
N GLU A 128 11.04 -14.14 -6.78
CA GLU A 128 11.38 -14.83 -5.54
C GLU A 128 12.15 -13.91 -4.59
N GLY A 129 11.73 -13.86 -3.33
CA GLY A 129 12.35 -13.02 -2.30
C GLY A 129 11.99 -11.53 -2.36
N ALA A 130 11.14 -11.07 -3.30
CA ALA A 130 10.79 -9.66 -3.46
C ALA A 130 10.32 -8.99 -2.17
N LEU A 131 9.47 -9.67 -1.40
CA LEU A 131 8.96 -9.16 -0.12
C LEU A 131 10.09 -8.96 0.91
N LEU A 132 11.02 -9.90 1.02
CA LEU A 132 12.14 -9.79 1.95
C LEU A 132 13.10 -8.68 1.53
N GLU A 133 13.39 -8.59 0.24
CA GLU A 133 14.22 -7.51 -0.31
C GLU A 133 13.61 -6.14 -0.03
N GLU A 134 12.31 -5.98 -0.26
CA GLU A 134 11.59 -4.72 0.00
C GLU A 134 11.59 -4.32 1.49
N LEU A 135 11.45 -5.29 2.39
CA LEU A 135 11.34 -4.99 3.82
C LEU A 135 12.69 -4.82 4.51
N PHE A 136 13.75 -5.44 4.00
CA PHE A 136 15.04 -5.52 4.69
C PHE A 136 16.20 -4.87 3.93
N THR A 137 16.01 -4.33 2.74
CA THR A 137 17.04 -3.59 2.01
C THR A 137 16.62 -2.14 1.77
N HIS A 138 17.61 -1.28 1.55
CA HIS A 138 17.37 0.15 1.28
C HIS A 138 16.76 0.37 -0.10
N ASP A 139 17.20 -0.38 -1.10
CA ASP A 139 16.82 -0.16 -2.50
C ASP A 139 15.48 -0.79 -2.85
N GLY A 140 15.04 -1.78 -2.07
CA GLY A 140 13.79 -2.49 -2.29
C GLY A 140 13.72 -3.27 -3.60
N SER A 141 12.57 -3.84 -3.90
CA SER A 141 12.34 -4.63 -5.12
C SER A 141 11.24 -4.09 -6.01
N GLY A 142 10.43 -3.18 -5.49
CA GLY A 142 9.23 -2.66 -6.12
C GLY A 142 9.11 -1.15 -6.14
N THR A 143 7.88 -0.65 -6.04
CA THR A 143 7.58 0.78 -5.90
C THR A 143 7.04 1.08 -4.51
N LEU A 144 7.69 2.00 -3.82
CA LEU A 144 7.21 2.59 -2.57
C LEU A 144 6.44 3.88 -2.86
N ILE A 145 5.23 4.00 -2.34
CA ILE A 145 4.43 5.22 -2.35
C ILE A 145 4.26 5.71 -0.92
N ALA A 146 4.58 6.98 -0.67
CA ALA A 146 4.44 7.61 0.64
C ALA A 146 3.99 9.07 0.50
N GLN A 147 3.48 9.66 1.59
CA GLN A 147 3.06 11.06 1.61
C GLN A 147 4.24 12.01 1.43
N ASN A 148 5.34 11.72 2.11
CA ASN A 148 6.57 12.46 1.98
C ASN A 148 7.63 11.59 1.28
N PRO A 149 8.53 12.19 0.47
CA PRO A 149 9.65 11.43 -0.04
C PRO A 149 10.42 10.85 1.15
N TYR A 150 10.83 9.59 1.02
CA TYR A 150 11.75 9.00 1.98
C TYR A 150 12.94 9.95 2.09
N GLU A 151 13.40 10.22 3.31
CA GLU A 151 14.60 11.03 3.50
C GLU A 151 15.69 10.46 2.61
N GLN A 152 16.03 11.16 1.53
CA GLN A 152 17.10 10.72 0.66
C GLN A 152 18.38 10.78 1.48
N ALA A 153 19.05 9.64 1.67
CA ALA A 153 20.37 9.63 2.23
C ALA A 153 21.25 10.55 1.38
N ARG A 154 21.57 11.72 1.89
CA ARG A 154 22.43 12.70 1.25
C ARG A 154 23.76 12.75 1.99
N SER A 155 24.79 13.17 1.31
CA SER A 155 26.06 13.46 1.97
C SER A 155 25.84 14.50 3.07
N ALA A 156 26.32 14.20 4.28
CA ALA A 156 26.24 15.10 5.42
C ALA A 156 26.98 16.41 5.13
N ASN A 157 26.42 17.50 5.54
CA ASN A 157 27.05 18.81 5.47
C ASN A 157 27.33 19.35 6.88
N ILE A 158 28.04 20.49 6.96
CA ILE A 158 28.46 21.10 8.22
C ILE A 158 27.27 21.38 9.18
N ASN A 159 26.07 21.65 8.65
CA ASN A 159 24.90 21.94 9.49
C ASN A 159 24.29 20.68 10.13
N ASP A 160 24.65 19.50 9.66
CA ASP A 160 24.14 18.21 10.17
C ASP A 160 24.95 17.69 11.36
N ILE A 161 26.14 18.30 11.66
CA ILE A 161 27.08 17.83 12.68
C ILE A 161 26.38 17.71 14.05
N ALA A 162 25.59 18.68 14.44
CA ALA A 162 24.93 18.68 15.75
C ALA A 162 23.96 17.48 15.87
N SER A 163 23.15 17.21 14.86
CA SER A 163 22.20 16.10 14.83
C SER A 163 22.89 14.73 14.75
N ILE A 164 23.99 14.64 14.00
CA ILE A 164 24.80 13.41 13.91
C ILE A 164 25.43 13.08 15.27
N VAL A 165 26.00 14.07 15.96
CA VAL A 165 26.59 13.88 17.30
C VAL A 165 25.52 13.44 18.30
N GLU A 166 24.32 13.98 18.24
CA GLU A 166 23.19 13.59 19.12
C GLU A 166 22.76 12.15 18.92
N VAL A 167 22.77 11.64 17.69
CA VAL A 167 22.45 10.24 17.36
C VAL A 167 23.56 9.27 17.80
N ILE A 168 24.83 9.68 17.74
CA ILE A 168 25.97 8.80 18.06
C ILE A 168 26.23 8.75 19.58
N ARG A 169 25.92 9.82 20.32
CA ARG A 169 26.19 9.91 21.77
C ARG A 169 25.69 8.73 22.61
N PRO A 170 24.50 8.11 22.36
CA PRO A 170 24.06 6.93 23.10
C PRO A 170 24.82 5.64 22.83
N LEU A 171 25.75 5.63 21.85
CA LEU A 171 26.52 4.44 21.45
C LEU A 171 27.93 4.41 22.07
N GLU A 172 28.29 5.42 22.89
CA GLU A 172 29.60 5.55 23.51
C GLU A 172 29.67 5.05 24.97
N ASP A 173 28.57 4.45 25.52
CA ASP A 173 28.51 3.88 26.86
C ASP A 173 28.61 2.33 26.86
#